data_dfcb46f570738897215c86757c5a07e3
#
_entry.id   dfcb46f570738897215c86757c5a07e3
#
_cell.length_a   1.000
_cell.length_b   1.000
_cell.length_c   1.000
_cell.angle_alpha   90.00
_cell.angle_beta   90.00
_cell.angle_gamma   90.00
#
_symmetry.space_group_name_H-M   'P 1'
#
loop_
_entity.id
_entity.type
_entity.pdbx_description
1 polymer ?
#
loop_
_entity_poly.entity_id
_entity_poly.type
_entity_poly.pdbx_seq_one_letter_code
_entity_poly.pdbx_strand_id
1 'polypeptide(L)'
;MKYSRRRLLGVLWLLLLAFLGFLLLRSCGSDRTAAAATNEQRVAYLNSLGWQVEPEPVETLSLTLPKELEEPYLSYNVLQRAQGFDLEPCCGKTVERCTYTVKNHPSGKVCQADLYICGGEIVAGDILCTGEGGDNVQ
;
A
#
# COMPACT_ATOMS: atom_id res chain seq x y z
N MET A 1 -50.82 -13.05 -3.54
CA MET A 1 -49.96 -11.92 -3.71
C MET A 1 -49.32 -11.38 -2.45
N LYS A 2 -49.89 -11.61 -1.32
CA LYS A 2 -49.23 -11.36 -0.03
C LYS A 2 -48.00 -12.25 0.19
N TYR A 3 -47.88 -13.31 -0.55
CA TYR A 3 -46.80 -14.29 -0.47
C TYR A 3 -45.49 -13.78 -1.04
N SER A 4 -45.52 -13.02 -2.12
CA SER A 4 -44.32 -12.55 -2.79
C SER A 4 -43.64 -11.39 -2.05
N ARG A 5 -44.40 -10.59 -1.32
CA ARG A 5 -43.85 -9.49 -0.54
C ARG A 5 -42.98 -9.95 0.64
N ARG A 6 -43.45 -10.98 1.34
CA ARG A 6 -42.71 -11.54 2.47
C ARG A 6 -41.45 -12.25 2.03
N ARG A 7 -41.48 -12.95 0.91
CA ARG A 7 -40.32 -13.61 0.33
C ARG A 7 -39.31 -12.58 -0.20
N LEU A 8 -39.80 -11.55 -0.86
CA LEU A 8 -38.98 -10.46 -1.34
C LEU A 8 -38.26 -9.70 -0.20
N LEU A 9 -39.00 -9.44 0.88
CA LEU A 9 -38.40 -8.80 2.05
C LEU A 9 -37.37 -9.69 2.71
N GLY A 10 -37.60 -10.99 2.81
CA GLY A 10 -36.65 -11.95 3.35
C GLY A 10 -35.37 -12.05 2.51
N VAL A 11 -35.54 -12.09 1.19
CA VAL A 11 -34.38 -12.12 0.27
C VAL A 11 -33.59 -10.81 0.32
N LEU A 12 -34.30 -9.69 0.39
CA LEU A 12 -33.65 -8.37 0.54
C LEU A 12 -32.86 -8.27 1.84
N TRP A 13 -33.41 -8.79 2.92
CA TRP A 13 -32.70 -8.83 4.21
C TRP A 13 -31.45 -9.71 4.15
N LEU A 14 -31.55 -10.87 3.54
CA LEU A 14 -30.41 -11.78 3.37
C LEU A 14 -29.31 -11.15 2.51
N LEU A 15 -29.69 -10.48 1.42
CA LEU A 15 -28.74 -9.78 0.57
C LEU A 15 -28.09 -8.61 1.30
N LEU A 16 -28.85 -7.88 2.11
CA LEU A 16 -28.34 -6.78 2.90
C LEU A 16 -27.33 -7.27 3.95
N LEU A 17 -27.64 -8.36 4.63
CA LEU A 17 -26.74 -8.96 5.60
C LEU A 17 -25.45 -9.48 4.95
N ALA A 18 -25.58 -10.13 3.80
CA ALA A 18 -24.42 -10.60 3.04
C ALA A 18 -23.53 -9.43 2.58
N PHE A 19 -24.15 -8.35 2.12
CA PHE A 19 -23.44 -7.16 1.70
C PHE A 19 -22.75 -6.46 2.88
N LEU A 20 -23.43 -6.36 4.00
CA LEU A 20 -22.86 -5.82 5.23
C LEU A 20 -21.69 -6.68 5.73
N GLY A 21 -21.85 -7.98 5.73
CA GLY A 21 -20.78 -8.91 6.09
C GLY A 21 -19.58 -8.80 5.16
N PHE A 22 -19.83 -8.64 3.88
CA PHE A 22 -18.78 -8.45 2.89
C PHE A 22 -18.04 -7.12 3.11
N LEU A 23 -18.76 -6.05 3.41
CA LEU A 23 -18.17 -4.75 3.73
C LEU A 23 -17.34 -4.79 5.02
N LEU A 24 -17.85 -5.48 6.04
CA LEU A 24 -17.13 -5.66 7.30
C LEU A 24 -15.86 -6.48 7.13
N LEU A 25 -15.91 -7.54 6.33
CA LEU A 25 -14.75 -8.35 6.00
C LEU A 25 -13.72 -7.54 5.21
N ARG A 26 -14.17 -6.73 4.29
CA ARG A 26 -13.30 -5.82 3.56
C ARG A 26 -12.70 -4.75 4.47
N SER A 27 -13.49 -4.25 5.39
CA SER A 27 -13.04 -3.26 6.36
C SER A 27 -11.98 -3.85 7.30
N CYS A 28 -12.14 -5.08 7.73
CA CYS A 28 -11.14 -5.78 8.53
C CYS A 28 -9.90 -6.16 7.71
N GLY A 29 -10.07 -6.50 6.44
CA GLY A 29 -8.97 -6.84 5.53
C GLY A 29 -8.29 -5.62 4.94
N SER A 30 -8.87 -4.44 5.09
CA SER A 30 -8.31 -3.18 4.61
C SER A 30 -7.57 -2.43 5.70
N ASP A 31 -7.23 -3.10 6.79
CA ASP A 31 -6.24 -2.54 7.67
C ASP A 31 -5.00 -2.25 6.84
N ARG A 32 -4.75 -1.02 6.78
CA ARG A 32 -3.95 -0.28 5.82
C ARG A 32 -2.50 -0.66 5.83
N THR A 33 -2.11 -1.49 6.76
CA THR A 33 -0.75 -1.95 6.89
C THR A 33 -0.68 -3.38 6.39
N ALA A 34 -0.02 -3.56 5.27
CA ALA A 34 0.27 -4.88 4.77
C ALA A 34 1.48 -5.45 5.49
N ALA A 35 1.43 -6.73 5.82
CA ALA A 35 2.57 -7.41 6.39
C ALA A 35 3.73 -7.41 5.39
N ALA A 36 4.92 -7.04 5.86
CA ALA A 36 6.09 -6.90 5.01
C ALA A 36 7.38 -7.23 5.75
N ALA A 37 7.31 -8.11 6.74
CA ALA A 37 8.47 -8.52 7.50
C ALA A 37 9.47 -9.33 6.65
N THR A 38 8.99 -10.05 5.64
CA THR A 38 9.83 -10.85 4.76
C THR A 38 9.85 -10.28 3.34
N ASN A 39 10.90 -10.62 2.60
CA ASN A 39 10.99 -10.20 1.21
C ASN A 39 9.85 -10.74 0.37
N GLU A 40 9.43 -11.98 0.60
CA GLU A 40 8.31 -12.58 -0.11
C GLU A 40 7.01 -11.80 0.11
N GLN A 41 6.78 -11.31 1.32
CA GLN A 41 5.60 -10.49 1.64
C GLN A 41 5.65 -9.15 0.91
N ARG A 42 6.82 -8.54 0.82
CA ARG A 42 7.00 -7.27 0.10
C ARG A 42 6.75 -7.41 -1.39
N VAL A 43 7.33 -8.44 -1.98
CA VAL A 43 7.12 -8.75 -3.40
C VAL A 43 5.65 -9.08 -3.66
N ALA A 44 5.04 -9.89 -2.81
CA ALA A 44 3.62 -10.23 -2.92
C ALA A 44 2.72 -8.99 -2.84
N TYR A 45 3.06 -8.04 -1.97
CA TYR A 45 2.32 -6.79 -1.87
C TYR A 45 2.39 -6.01 -3.19
N LEU A 46 3.58 -5.85 -3.75
CA LEU A 46 3.76 -5.13 -5.03
C LEU A 46 3.03 -5.84 -6.16
N ASN A 47 3.09 -7.17 -6.19
CA ASN A 47 2.34 -7.96 -7.18
C ASN A 47 0.83 -7.76 -7.02
N SER A 48 0.34 -7.64 -5.80
CA SER A 48 -1.09 -7.41 -5.54
C SER A 48 -1.58 -6.08 -6.10
N LEU A 49 -0.69 -5.11 -6.25
CA LEU A 49 -0.98 -3.83 -6.87
C LEU A 49 -0.83 -3.85 -8.40
N GLY A 50 -0.43 -4.98 -8.95
CA GLY A 50 -0.24 -5.14 -10.39
C GLY A 50 1.20 -4.93 -10.86
N TRP A 51 2.13 -4.64 -9.95
CA TRP A 51 3.52 -4.42 -10.31
C TRP A 51 4.30 -5.74 -10.33
N GLN A 52 5.02 -5.96 -11.41
CA GLN A 52 5.97 -7.06 -11.50
C GLN A 52 7.35 -6.51 -11.18
N VAL A 53 7.97 -7.07 -10.15
CA VAL A 53 9.26 -6.60 -9.67
C VAL A 53 10.26 -7.73 -9.66
N GLU A 54 11.55 -7.36 -9.69
CA GLU A 54 12.61 -8.34 -9.46
C GLU A 54 12.49 -8.90 -8.03
N PRO A 55 12.79 -10.19 -7.82
CA PRO A 55 12.58 -10.82 -6.52
C PRO A 55 13.54 -10.32 -5.43
N GLU A 56 14.67 -9.73 -5.83
CA GLU A 56 15.64 -9.18 -4.90
C GLU A 56 15.57 -7.66 -4.91
N PRO A 57 15.61 -6.99 -3.75
CA PRO A 57 15.68 -5.54 -3.72
C PRO A 57 17.03 -5.07 -4.25
N VAL A 58 17.02 -3.94 -4.96
CA VAL A 58 18.27 -3.32 -5.42
C VAL A 58 18.94 -2.54 -4.31
N GLU A 59 18.19 -2.13 -3.31
CA GLU A 59 18.70 -1.40 -2.15
C GLU A 59 17.81 -1.64 -0.95
N THR A 60 18.44 -1.76 0.20
CA THR A 60 17.77 -1.76 1.49
C THR A 60 18.49 -0.77 2.38
N LEU A 61 17.76 0.22 2.88
CA LEU A 61 18.32 1.30 3.68
C LEU A 61 17.53 1.44 4.98
N SER A 62 18.26 1.44 6.10
CA SER A 62 17.66 1.73 7.41
C SER A 62 17.80 3.22 7.71
N LEU A 63 16.73 3.86 8.13
CA LEU A 63 16.75 5.25 8.53
C LEU A 63 15.88 5.44 9.76
N THR A 64 16.21 6.43 10.57
CA THR A 64 15.44 6.79 11.75
C THR A 64 14.67 8.06 11.44
N LEU A 65 13.34 7.99 11.58
CA LEU A 65 12.52 9.17 11.39
C LEU A 65 12.70 10.13 12.57
N PRO A 66 12.68 11.44 12.31
CA PRO A 66 12.71 12.42 13.41
C PRO A 66 11.46 12.28 14.29
N LYS A 67 11.53 12.80 15.50
CA LYS A 67 10.40 12.75 16.43
C LYS A 67 9.19 13.51 15.92
N GLU A 68 9.44 14.56 15.14
CA GLU A 68 8.40 15.29 14.42
C GLU A 68 8.76 15.30 12.95
N LEU A 69 7.77 15.09 12.09
CA LEU A 69 8.01 15.09 10.64
C LEU A 69 8.43 16.47 10.19
N GLU A 70 9.57 16.51 9.52
CA GLU A 70 10.13 17.70 8.88
C GLU A 70 10.27 17.44 7.39
N GLU A 71 10.51 18.50 6.62
CA GLU A 71 10.76 18.31 5.20
C GLU A 71 12.06 17.52 4.98
N PRO A 72 12.10 16.61 4.01
CA PRO A 72 11.09 16.34 2.97
C PRO A 72 9.95 15.39 3.40
N TYR A 73 10.04 14.79 4.56
CA TYR A 73 9.07 13.76 5.00
C TYR A 73 7.68 14.32 5.26
N LEU A 74 7.58 15.58 5.65
CA LEU A 74 6.29 16.21 5.93
C LEU A 74 5.42 16.26 4.66
N SER A 75 5.96 16.78 3.57
CA SER A 75 5.26 16.83 2.29
C SER A 75 5.03 15.44 1.71
N TYR A 76 6.00 14.55 1.86
CA TYR A 76 5.89 13.17 1.42
C TYR A 76 4.73 12.47 2.13
N ASN A 77 4.59 12.69 3.44
CA ASN A 77 3.54 12.06 4.22
C ASN A 77 2.14 12.55 3.84
N VAL A 78 2.00 13.80 3.40
CA VAL A 78 0.73 14.30 2.88
C VAL A 78 0.28 13.45 1.70
N LEU A 79 1.18 13.13 0.79
CA LEU A 79 0.88 12.26 -0.36
C LEU A 79 0.60 10.83 0.08
N GLN A 80 1.31 10.34 1.07
CA GLN A 80 1.11 8.99 1.59
C GLN A 80 -0.24 8.83 2.28
N ARG A 81 -0.69 9.85 3.01
CA ARG A 81 -2.01 9.84 3.65
C ARG A 81 -3.13 9.75 2.62
N ALA A 82 -2.97 10.39 1.48
CA ALA A 82 -3.93 10.28 0.39
C ALA A 82 -4.06 8.85 -0.14
N GLN A 83 -3.04 8.03 0.03
CA GLN A 83 -3.02 6.62 -0.37
C GLN A 83 -3.40 5.68 0.78
N GLY A 84 -3.67 6.20 1.96
CA GLY A 84 -4.00 5.39 3.13
C GLY A 84 -2.81 5.01 4.00
N PHE A 85 -1.64 5.56 3.75
CA PHE A 85 -0.45 5.37 4.57
C PHE A 85 -0.20 6.58 5.47
N ASP A 86 0.58 6.37 6.52
CA ASP A 86 0.94 7.44 7.44
C ASP A 86 2.28 7.11 8.10
N LEU A 87 3.25 8.02 7.97
CA LEU A 87 4.56 7.88 8.60
C LEU A 87 4.57 8.37 10.05
N GLU A 88 3.59 9.15 10.44
CA GLU A 88 3.57 9.80 11.75
C GLU A 88 3.69 8.86 12.92
N PRO A 89 2.99 7.69 12.94
CA PRO A 89 3.17 6.72 14.03
C PRO A 89 4.59 6.15 14.14
N CYS A 90 5.39 6.31 13.11
CA CYS A 90 6.76 5.80 13.05
C CYS A 90 7.81 6.86 13.41
N CYS A 91 7.39 8.05 13.78
CA CYS A 91 8.30 9.11 14.21
C CYS A 91 9.15 8.64 15.39
N GLY A 92 10.46 8.92 15.33
CA GLY A 92 11.42 8.49 16.31
C GLY A 92 11.81 7.01 16.22
N LYS A 93 11.22 6.27 15.29
CA LYS A 93 11.52 4.85 15.09
C LYS A 93 12.39 4.63 13.86
N THR A 94 13.03 3.47 13.83
CA THR A 94 13.78 3.04 12.66
C THR A 94 12.82 2.48 11.62
N VAL A 95 12.94 2.98 10.39
CA VAL A 95 12.17 2.54 9.24
C VAL A 95 13.14 1.99 8.22
N GLU A 96 12.76 0.90 7.58
CA GLU A 96 13.56 0.29 6.52
C GLU A 96 12.94 0.63 5.17
N ARG A 97 13.75 1.17 4.26
CA ARG A 97 13.32 1.43 2.88
C ARG A 97 13.87 0.32 1.99
N CYS A 98 13.00 -0.40 1.34
CA CYS A 98 13.36 -1.44 0.38
C CYS A 98 12.98 -0.98 -1.02
N THR A 99 13.93 -1.00 -1.93
CA THR A 99 13.76 -0.54 -3.31
C THR A 99 13.80 -1.73 -4.26
N TYR A 100 12.78 -1.87 -5.08
CA TYR A 100 12.65 -2.95 -6.06
C TYR A 100 12.58 -2.40 -7.47
N THR A 101 13.16 -3.12 -8.42
CA THR A 101 13.05 -2.77 -9.84
C THR A 101 11.70 -3.23 -10.38
N VAL A 102 10.93 -2.30 -10.95
CA VAL A 102 9.65 -2.57 -11.57
C VAL A 102 9.85 -2.90 -13.05
N LYS A 103 9.36 -4.06 -13.48
CA LYS A 103 9.56 -4.57 -14.83
C LYS A 103 8.46 -4.22 -15.82
N ASN A 104 7.29 -3.87 -15.34
CA ASN A 104 6.09 -3.73 -16.18
C ASN A 104 5.42 -2.36 -16.09
N HIS A 105 6.18 -1.31 -15.86
CA HIS A 105 5.60 0.02 -15.83
C HIS A 105 5.10 0.43 -17.22
N PRO A 106 3.88 1.03 -17.32
CA PRO A 106 3.28 1.38 -18.61
C PRO A 106 4.11 2.34 -19.46
N SER A 107 4.97 3.14 -18.83
CA SER A 107 5.85 4.07 -19.56
C SER A 107 6.93 3.37 -20.39
N GLY A 108 7.19 2.08 -20.13
CA GLY A 108 8.31 1.36 -20.72
C GLY A 108 9.67 1.78 -20.15
N LYS A 109 9.69 2.71 -19.22
CA LYS A 109 10.92 3.17 -18.55
C LYS A 109 11.28 2.25 -17.39
N VAL A 110 12.53 2.28 -16.99
CA VAL A 110 12.98 1.60 -15.78
C VAL A 110 12.45 2.37 -14.59
N CYS A 111 11.64 1.69 -13.79
CA CYS A 111 11.04 2.29 -12.60
C CYS A 111 11.45 1.50 -11.37
N GLN A 112 11.40 2.15 -10.23
CA GLN A 112 11.70 1.55 -8.95
C GLN A 112 10.55 1.76 -7.99
N ALA A 113 10.24 0.74 -7.20
CA ALA A 113 9.25 0.82 -6.15
C ALA A 113 9.95 0.89 -4.80
N ASP A 114 9.66 1.91 -4.03
CA ASP A 114 10.15 2.06 -2.67
C ASP A 114 9.06 1.66 -1.70
N LEU A 115 9.40 0.81 -0.75
CA LEU A 115 8.53 0.45 0.37
C LEU A 115 9.21 0.85 1.67
N TYR A 116 8.48 1.57 2.50
CA TYR A 116 8.92 1.93 3.85
C TYR A 116 8.25 1.00 4.84
N ILE A 117 9.06 0.31 5.63
CA ILE A 117 8.60 -0.73 6.54
C ILE A 117 8.98 -0.33 7.97
N CYS A 118 7.99 -0.37 8.84
CA CYS A 118 8.15 -0.09 10.25
C CYS A 118 7.45 -1.18 11.05
N GLY A 119 8.18 -1.86 11.92
CA GLY A 119 7.61 -2.94 12.71
C GLY A 119 7.06 -4.09 11.88
N GLY A 120 7.65 -4.36 10.71
CA GLY A 120 7.22 -5.44 9.82
C GLY A 120 5.99 -5.10 8.98
N GLU A 121 5.56 -3.84 8.95
CA GLU A 121 4.40 -3.39 8.19
C GLU A 121 4.78 -2.28 7.23
N ILE A 122 4.11 -2.22 6.08
CA ILE A 122 4.33 -1.16 5.09
C ILE A 122 3.62 0.10 5.56
N VAL A 123 4.38 1.18 5.77
CA VAL A 123 3.86 2.45 6.25
C VAL A 123 3.90 3.55 5.20
N ALA A 124 4.60 3.35 4.10
CA ALA A 124 4.64 4.26 2.96
C ALA A 124 5.19 3.52 1.74
N GLY A 125 4.94 4.08 0.58
CA GLY A 125 5.47 3.53 -0.66
C GLY A 125 5.28 4.48 -1.83
N ASP A 126 6.13 4.33 -2.84
CA ASP A 126 6.03 5.09 -4.07
C ASP A 126 6.66 4.35 -5.25
N ILE A 127 6.36 4.83 -6.44
CA ILE A 127 6.99 4.37 -7.67
C ILE A 127 7.70 5.57 -8.30
N LEU A 128 8.97 5.40 -8.55
CA LEU A 128 9.78 6.42 -9.18
C LEU A 128 10.35 5.88 -10.49
N CYS A 129 10.11 6.59 -11.57
CA CYS A 129 10.63 6.22 -12.88
C CYS A 129 11.74 7.18 -13.27
N THR A 130 12.93 6.63 -13.50
CA THR A 130 14.07 7.38 -14.00
C THR A 130 14.11 7.20 -15.51
N GLY A 131 13.77 8.25 -16.22
CA GLY A 131 13.84 8.23 -17.68
C GLY A 131 15.22 8.62 -18.18
N GLU A 132 15.49 8.24 -19.41
CA GLU A 132 16.62 8.81 -20.13
C GLU A 132 16.45 10.32 -20.18
N GLY A 133 17.46 11.06 -19.77
CA GLY A 133 17.39 12.51 -19.70
C GLY A 133 17.17 13.06 -18.30
N GLY A 134 17.08 12.22 -17.30
CA GLY A 134 17.00 12.64 -15.90
C GLY A 134 15.69 13.29 -15.50
N ASP A 135 14.65 13.08 -16.24
CA ASP A 135 13.33 13.57 -15.88
C ASP A 135 12.75 12.73 -14.74
N ASN A 136 12.76 13.29 -13.57
CA ASN A 136 12.06 12.71 -12.44
C ASN A 136 10.59 13.02 -12.60
N VAL A 137 9.89 12.11 -13.21
CA VAL A 137 8.44 12.18 -13.28
C VAL A 137 7.89 11.37 -12.13
N GLN A 138 7.23 12.05 -11.27
CA GLN A 138 6.50 11.40 -10.17
C GLN A 138 5.16 10.88 -10.64
#